data_638b3a293d04cff0eef8f965c95909d7
#
_entry.id   638b3a293d04cff0eef8f965c95909d7
#
_cell.length_a   1.000
_cell.length_b   1.000
_cell.length_c   1.000
_cell.angle_alpha   90.00
_cell.angle_beta   90.00
_cell.angle_gamma   90.00
#
_symmetry.space_group_name_H-M   'P 1'
#
loop_
_entity.id
_entity.type
_entity.pdbx_description
1 polymer ?
#
loop_
_entity_poly.entity_id
_entity_poly.type
_entity_poly.pdbx_seq_one_letter_code
_entity_poly.pdbx_strand_id
1 'polypeptide(L)'
;MNYFHLRRLLEAGDEQNLRQIFEGHEPPSSGQPRRPTVLPVGRLELHFPDGFRLRTGHLDTHSGHLTVLAENGQTCRLEFDLAMKEVLLLVTWTSRLKPVEIVRVPAWEFVGEYLRSISFTEPEMFSTASVSGWVQPRPADPPYCVAYQKGQNCLLVTISTGATGRKAVTRAATLLAACRKRLEALCKENKRWWSNYWESLPKVSLPNERLQFLYRYGLYKFAGLTNPAGVPATLQGPWIEEYQMPPWSSDYHFNINVQMCYWPAYQANRLQHLLPLFRMVWSWREQLRQNARLFAGINDGYVLPHAVDDRGKCMGGFWTGTIDHGCTAWVGKMMYDYYLYGGEKEFLAEIAYPFMEGAMKVFTVMLEKRGGGWYLPVSVSPEYRGAAMNAWGANSSFQLACIHWLIEALQNS
;
A
#
# COMPACT_ATOMS: atom_id res chain seq x y z
N MET A 1 11.40 -11.59 -23.17
CA MET A 1 11.31 -13.02 -22.80
C MET A 1 9.87 -13.36 -22.53
N ASN A 2 9.41 -14.55 -22.94
CA ASN A 2 8.05 -15.01 -22.70
C ASN A 2 8.05 -16.38 -21.98
N TYR A 3 6.86 -16.81 -21.56
CA TYR A 3 6.64 -18.08 -20.86
C TYR A 3 7.27 -19.30 -21.57
N PHE A 4 7.18 -19.38 -22.89
CA PHE A 4 7.73 -20.50 -23.65
C PHE A 4 9.27 -20.54 -23.68
N HIS A 5 9.92 -19.37 -23.68
CA HIS A 5 11.36 -19.30 -23.57
C HIS A 5 11.81 -19.67 -22.14
N LEU A 6 11.16 -19.09 -21.13
CA LEU A 6 11.39 -19.45 -19.74
C LEU A 6 11.26 -20.96 -19.50
N ARG A 7 10.19 -21.56 -20.00
CA ARG A 7 9.96 -23.00 -19.91
C ARG A 7 11.10 -23.82 -20.53
N ARG A 8 11.58 -23.47 -21.71
CA ARG A 8 12.71 -24.17 -22.34
C ARG A 8 13.98 -24.11 -21.48
N LEU A 9 14.28 -22.98 -20.87
CA LEU A 9 15.42 -22.84 -19.97
C LEU A 9 15.27 -23.73 -18.73
N LEU A 10 14.09 -23.75 -18.14
CA LEU A 10 13.80 -24.59 -16.96
C LEU A 10 13.86 -26.08 -17.28
N GLU A 11 13.25 -26.53 -18.37
CA GLU A 11 13.26 -27.93 -18.81
C GLU A 11 14.68 -28.39 -19.22
N ALA A 12 15.52 -27.47 -19.71
CA ALA A 12 16.91 -27.74 -20.05
C ALA A 12 17.86 -27.67 -18.82
N GLY A 13 17.39 -27.17 -17.67
CA GLY A 13 18.22 -26.92 -16.50
C GLY A 13 19.24 -25.81 -16.70
N ASP A 14 18.99 -24.88 -17.63
CA ASP A 14 19.88 -23.79 -17.99
C ASP A 14 19.79 -22.64 -16.98
N GLU A 15 20.31 -22.88 -15.80
CA GLU A 15 20.30 -21.92 -14.68
C GLU A 15 21.06 -20.64 -15.02
N GLN A 16 22.17 -20.74 -15.76
CA GLN A 16 23.01 -19.59 -16.09
C GLN A 16 22.22 -18.55 -16.91
N ASN A 17 21.62 -18.97 -18.01
CA ASN A 17 20.82 -18.06 -18.83
C ASN A 17 19.55 -17.60 -18.13
N LEU A 18 18.91 -18.48 -17.35
CA LEU A 18 17.77 -18.13 -16.55
C LEU A 18 18.08 -16.98 -15.58
N ARG A 19 19.15 -17.12 -14.78
CA ARG A 19 19.57 -16.11 -13.84
C ARG A 19 20.06 -14.84 -14.52
N GLN A 20 20.81 -14.96 -15.60
CA GLN A 20 21.26 -13.80 -16.36
C GLN A 20 20.08 -12.96 -16.86
N ILE A 21 19.00 -13.58 -17.25
CA ILE A 21 17.83 -12.88 -17.79
C ILE A 21 16.97 -12.26 -16.70
N PHE A 22 16.76 -12.95 -15.58
CA PHE A 22 15.85 -12.51 -14.52
C PHE A 22 16.53 -11.86 -13.30
N GLU A 23 17.75 -12.28 -13.02
CA GLU A 23 18.48 -11.88 -11.81
C GLU A 23 19.83 -11.20 -12.12
N GLY A 24 20.38 -11.44 -13.32
CA GLY A 24 21.72 -11.07 -13.75
C GLY A 24 21.95 -9.61 -14.03
N HIS A 25 21.20 -8.78 -13.40
CA HIS A 25 21.51 -7.38 -13.37
C HIS A 25 22.57 -7.17 -12.29
N GLU A 26 23.79 -6.95 -12.72
CA GLU A 26 24.74 -6.22 -11.89
C GLU A 26 24.02 -5.05 -11.22
N PRO A 27 24.35 -4.72 -9.97
CA PRO A 27 23.79 -3.55 -9.32
C PRO A 27 23.92 -2.40 -10.32
N PRO A 28 22.85 -1.64 -10.57
CA PRO A 28 22.84 -0.63 -11.61
C PRO A 28 24.08 0.24 -11.46
N SER A 29 24.88 0.32 -12.54
CA SER A 29 25.99 1.26 -12.60
C SER A 29 25.49 2.65 -12.23
N SER A 30 26.32 3.44 -11.58
CA SER A 30 25.97 4.81 -11.21
C SER A 30 25.34 5.53 -12.40
N GLY A 31 24.06 5.91 -12.31
CA GLY A 31 23.32 6.57 -13.38
C GLY A 31 22.13 5.79 -13.96
N GLN A 32 21.96 4.50 -13.66
CA GLN A 32 20.73 3.80 -14.04
C GLN A 32 19.62 4.05 -13.02
N PRO A 33 18.36 4.23 -13.48
CA PRO A 33 17.25 4.40 -12.57
C PRO A 33 17.08 3.14 -11.71
N ARG A 34 17.16 3.31 -10.41
CA ARG A 34 16.84 2.25 -9.45
C ARG A 34 15.34 2.02 -9.41
N ARG A 35 14.96 0.87 -8.85
CA ARG A 35 13.54 0.53 -8.68
C ARG A 35 12.81 1.59 -7.85
N PRO A 36 11.56 1.91 -8.20
CA PRO A 36 10.72 2.76 -7.37
C PRO A 36 10.63 2.22 -5.94
N THR A 37 10.48 3.11 -4.97
CA THR A 37 10.34 2.72 -3.56
C THR A 37 9.41 3.69 -2.85
N VAL A 38 8.66 3.18 -1.87
CA VAL A 38 7.97 4.05 -0.91
C VAL A 38 9.04 4.70 -0.03
N LEU A 39 8.86 5.96 0.30
CA LEU A 39 9.81 6.75 1.08
C LEU A 39 9.28 7.05 2.47
N PRO A 40 10.10 6.99 3.52
CA PRO A 40 9.80 7.69 4.74
C PRO A 40 9.75 9.20 4.45
N VAL A 41 8.86 9.92 5.10
CA VAL A 41 8.74 11.37 4.89
C VAL A 41 9.59 12.18 5.88
N GLY A 42 9.90 11.60 7.04
CA GLY A 42 10.54 12.29 8.16
C GLY A 42 9.58 12.46 9.35
N ARG A 43 9.96 13.33 10.29
CA ARG A 43 9.19 13.58 11.50
C ARG A 43 9.23 15.04 11.92
N LEU A 44 8.30 15.40 12.78
CA LEU A 44 8.34 16.65 13.56
C LEU A 44 8.59 16.29 15.03
N GLU A 45 9.60 16.89 15.63
CA GLU A 45 9.88 16.76 17.06
C GLU A 45 9.31 17.95 17.81
N LEU A 46 8.48 17.67 18.80
CA LEU A 46 7.91 18.70 19.68
C LEU A 46 8.72 18.73 20.97
N HIS A 47 9.57 19.73 21.12
CA HIS A 47 10.35 19.94 22.34
C HIS A 47 9.53 20.75 23.33
N PHE A 48 9.33 20.17 24.50
CA PHE A 48 8.61 20.78 25.58
C PHE A 48 9.60 21.42 26.61
N PRO A 49 9.15 22.29 27.50
CA PRO A 49 10.02 22.91 28.52
C PRO A 49 10.72 21.85 29.39
N ASP A 50 11.85 22.25 29.99
CA ASP A 50 12.59 21.43 30.93
C ASP A 50 11.69 20.90 32.05
N GLY A 51 11.91 19.63 32.42
CA GLY A 51 11.09 18.92 33.41
C GLY A 51 9.84 18.27 32.83
N PHE A 52 9.56 18.39 31.54
CA PHE A 52 8.53 17.58 30.89
C PHE A 52 9.01 16.13 30.80
N ARG A 53 8.30 15.23 31.45
CA ARG A 53 8.55 13.78 31.37
C ARG A 53 7.27 13.06 30.99
N LEU A 54 7.36 12.17 30.01
CA LEU A 54 6.27 11.29 29.61
C LEU A 54 6.02 10.25 30.69
N ARG A 55 4.79 10.12 31.12
CA ARG A 55 4.35 9.08 32.08
C ARG A 55 3.71 7.91 31.37
N THR A 56 2.69 8.17 30.55
CA THR A 56 1.94 7.14 29.82
C THR A 56 1.45 7.68 28.48
N GLY A 57 1.26 6.75 27.53
CA GLY A 57 0.49 6.96 26.31
C GLY A 57 -0.75 6.07 26.33
N HIS A 58 -1.90 6.61 25.98
CA HIS A 58 -3.15 5.87 25.84
C HIS A 58 -3.72 6.07 24.45
N LEU A 59 -3.80 4.98 23.69
CA LEU A 59 -4.47 4.95 22.40
C LEU A 59 -5.91 4.47 22.59
N ASP A 60 -6.86 5.34 22.38
CA ASP A 60 -8.26 4.98 22.26
C ASP A 60 -8.56 4.53 20.82
N THR A 61 -8.61 3.22 20.61
CA THR A 61 -8.89 2.63 19.29
C THR A 61 -10.30 2.92 18.78
N HIS A 62 -11.23 3.31 19.65
CA HIS A 62 -12.60 3.63 19.26
C HIS A 62 -12.71 5.01 18.60
N SER A 63 -11.91 5.95 19.02
CA SER A 63 -11.89 7.32 18.49
C SER A 63 -10.64 7.65 17.66
N GLY A 64 -9.65 6.76 17.64
CA GLY A 64 -8.37 6.99 16.96
C GLY A 64 -7.47 8.01 17.67
N HIS A 65 -7.74 8.34 18.91
CA HIS A 65 -6.98 9.34 19.65
C HIS A 65 -5.83 8.71 20.43
N LEU A 66 -4.62 9.23 20.24
CA LEU A 66 -3.50 8.99 21.14
C LEU A 66 -3.40 10.15 22.14
N THR A 67 -3.56 9.86 23.43
CA THR A 67 -3.34 10.84 24.51
C THR A 67 -2.06 10.48 25.24
N VAL A 68 -1.15 11.43 25.31
CA VAL A 68 0.10 11.33 26.05
C VAL A 68 -0.03 12.14 27.32
N LEU A 69 0.22 11.53 28.49
CA LEU A 69 0.18 12.14 29.82
C LEU A 69 1.59 12.35 30.32
N ALA A 70 1.91 13.57 30.74
CA ALA A 70 3.14 13.90 31.42
C ALA A 70 3.03 13.69 32.95
N GLU A 71 4.18 13.57 33.66
CA GLU A 71 4.25 13.39 35.11
C GLU A 71 3.57 14.54 35.90
N ASN A 72 3.59 15.73 35.34
CA ASN A 72 2.94 16.91 35.93
C ASN A 72 1.43 17.02 35.66
N GLY A 73 0.81 15.95 35.11
CA GLY A 73 -0.62 15.90 34.80
C GLY A 73 -1.05 16.64 33.54
N GLN A 74 -0.13 17.22 32.77
CA GLN A 74 -0.44 17.85 31.49
C GLN A 74 -0.58 16.80 30.39
N THR A 75 -1.38 17.11 29.35
CA THR A 75 -1.68 16.17 28.27
C THR A 75 -1.38 16.77 26.90
N CYS A 76 -0.90 15.91 25.99
CA CYS A 76 -0.83 16.15 24.57
C CYS A 76 -1.68 15.07 23.87
N ARG A 77 -2.47 15.45 22.87
CA ARG A 77 -3.34 14.55 22.12
C ARG A 77 -3.03 14.63 20.64
N LEU A 78 -2.95 13.49 20.00
CA LEU A 78 -2.75 13.34 18.56
C LEU A 78 -3.95 12.65 17.93
N GLU A 79 -4.36 13.13 16.77
CA GLU A 79 -5.50 12.63 16.03
C GLU A 79 -5.26 12.75 14.53
N PHE A 80 -5.31 11.63 13.80
CA PHE A 80 -5.39 11.62 12.34
C PHE A 80 -6.86 11.76 11.91
N ASP A 81 -7.12 12.65 10.97
CA ASP A 81 -8.43 12.80 10.37
C ASP A 81 -8.61 11.74 9.27
N LEU A 82 -9.52 10.78 9.49
CA LEU A 82 -9.87 9.74 8.52
C LEU A 82 -11.12 10.08 7.71
N ALA A 83 -11.83 11.15 8.04
CA ALA A 83 -12.97 11.63 7.27
C ALA A 83 -12.55 12.44 6.04
N MET A 84 -11.31 12.95 6.02
CA MET A 84 -10.76 13.70 4.90
C MET A 84 -10.00 12.81 3.91
N LYS A 85 -9.99 13.23 2.65
CA LYS A 85 -9.14 12.64 1.61
C LYS A 85 -7.67 13.06 1.78
N GLU A 86 -7.44 14.29 2.18
CA GLU A 86 -6.12 14.83 2.44
C GLU A 86 -5.58 14.35 3.79
N VAL A 87 -4.27 14.20 3.88
CA VAL A 87 -3.63 13.87 5.16
C VAL A 87 -3.73 15.08 6.09
N LEU A 88 -4.34 14.88 7.25
CA LEU A 88 -4.38 15.86 8.32
C LEU A 88 -4.08 15.18 9.66
N LEU A 89 -3.05 15.66 10.35
CA LEU A 89 -2.75 15.33 11.74
C LEU A 89 -3.01 16.56 12.59
N LEU A 90 -3.86 16.41 13.58
CA LEU A 90 -4.10 17.40 14.63
C LEU A 90 -3.37 16.98 15.91
N VAL A 91 -2.50 17.84 16.41
CA VAL A 91 -1.89 17.69 17.72
C VAL A 91 -2.41 18.83 18.61
N THR A 92 -2.97 18.51 19.78
CA THR A 92 -3.45 19.48 20.75
C THR A 92 -2.78 19.26 22.10
N TRP A 93 -2.64 20.31 22.87
CA TRP A 93 -2.07 20.26 24.23
C TRP A 93 -2.81 21.16 25.20
N THR A 94 -2.70 20.84 26.47
CA THR A 94 -3.23 21.70 27.55
C THR A 94 -2.52 23.04 27.55
N SER A 95 -3.21 24.12 27.96
CA SER A 95 -2.72 25.49 27.85
C SER A 95 -1.38 25.74 28.51
N ARG A 96 -1.03 24.96 29.54
CA ARG A 96 0.26 25.05 30.26
C ARG A 96 1.38 24.25 29.60
N LEU A 97 1.04 23.33 28.67
CA LEU A 97 1.99 22.52 27.95
C LEU A 97 2.13 23.06 26.53
N LYS A 98 3.08 23.92 26.31
CA LYS A 98 3.34 24.50 24.99
C LYS A 98 4.72 24.09 24.52
N PRO A 99 4.86 23.49 23.34
CA PRO A 99 6.17 23.22 22.79
C PRO A 99 6.97 24.51 22.65
N VAL A 100 8.20 24.49 23.17
CA VAL A 100 9.14 25.60 23.03
C VAL A 100 9.72 25.65 21.65
N GLU A 101 9.92 24.48 21.04
CA GLU A 101 10.48 24.32 19.72
C GLU A 101 9.76 23.22 18.94
N ILE A 102 9.72 23.34 17.62
CA ILE A 102 9.28 22.31 16.67
C ILE A 102 10.44 22.09 15.71
N VAL A 103 11.13 20.95 15.89
CA VAL A 103 12.24 20.58 15.03
C VAL A 103 11.72 19.78 13.84
N ARG A 104 12.20 20.12 12.66
CA ARG A 104 11.87 19.45 11.38
C ARG A 104 12.99 18.50 11.05
N VAL A 105 12.69 17.22 10.97
CA VAL A 105 13.64 16.15 10.64
C VAL A 105 13.15 15.43 9.38
N PRO A 106 13.52 15.92 8.18
CA PRO A 106 13.23 15.19 6.94
C PRO A 106 13.88 13.82 6.94
N ALA A 107 13.34 12.89 6.16
CA ALA A 107 13.94 11.56 6.01
C ALA A 107 15.40 11.61 5.50
N TRP A 108 15.79 12.68 4.82
CA TRP A 108 17.15 12.94 4.39
C TRP A 108 18.19 12.85 5.53
N GLU A 109 17.81 13.25 6.74
CA GLU A 109 18.70 13.25 7.91
C GLU A 109 19.13 11.83 8.35
N PHE A 110 18.36 10.80 7.99
CA PHE A 110 18.64 9.43 8.41
C PHE A 110 18.76 8.41 7.27
N VAL A 111 18.19 8.69 6.08
CA VAL A 111 18.35 7.83 4.88
C VAL A 111 18.91 8.61 3.68
N GLY A 112 19.53 9.77 3.89
CA GLY A 112 19.99 10.66 2.84
C GLY A 112 21.05 10.06 1.92
N GLU A 113 21.91 9.18 2.45
CA GLU A 113 22.89 8.46 1.64
C GLU A 113 22.21 7.56 0.61
N TYR A 114 21.19 6.79 1.04
CA TYR A 114 20.40 5.99 0.13
C TYR A 114 19.62 6.86 -0.86
N LEU A 115 18.97 7.92 -0.40
CA LEU A 115 18.21 8.84 -1.26
C LEU A 115 19.12 9.45 -2.34
N ARG A 116 20.32 9.89 -1.97
CA ARG A 116 21.32 10.38 -2.92
C ARG A 116 21.69 9.32 -3.96
N SER A 117 21.83 8.07 -3.54
CA SER A 117 22.15 6.96 -4.44
C SER A 117 21.07 6.66 -5.49
N ILE A 118 19.82 7.09 -5.26
CA ILE A 118 18.68 6.99 -6.19
C ILE A 118 18.31 8.35 -6.80
N SER A 119 19.27 9.29 -6.84
CA SER A 119 19.18 10.60 -7.50
C SER A 119 18.23 11.62 -6.84
N PHE A 120 17.94 11.47 -5.56
CA PHE A 120 17.28 12.53 -4.80
C PHE A 120 18.27 13.63 -4.44
N THR A 121 17.76 14.83 -4.25
CA THR A 121 18.48 15.99 -3.71
C THR A 121 17.98 16.31 -2.30
N GLU A 122 18.76 17.12 -1.59
CA GLU A 122 18.39 17.58 -0.27
C GLU A 122 17.03 18.30 -0.26
N PRO A 123 16.24 18.15 0.82
CA PRO A 123 14.99 18.86 0.95
C PRO A 123 15.22 20.36 1.20
N GLU A 124 14.31 21.17 0.69
CA GLU A 124 14.30 22.62 0.87
C GLU A 124 13.46 22.99 2.10
N MET A 125 14.09 23.51 3.14
CA MET A 125 13.39 24.02 4.31
C MET A 125 12.71 25.34 4.01
N PHE A 126 11.47 25.52 4.50
CA PHE A 126 10.78 26.78 4.35
C PHE A 126 10.07 27.21 5.65
N SER A 127 9.90 28.53 5.78
CA SER A 127 9.06 29.16 6.79
C SER A 127 8.43 30.41 6.19
N THR A 128 7.13 30.49 6.30
CA THR A 128 6.32 31.66 5.93
C THR A 128 5.64 32.24 7.16
N ALA A 129 4.91 33.32 7.04
CA ALA A 129 4.14 33.89 8.15
C ALA A 129 3.08 32.93 8.72
N SER A 130 2.63 31.94 7.95
CA SER A 130 1.51 31.06 8.35
C SER A 130 1.87 29.59 8.44
N VAL A 131 2.83 29.09 7.66
CA VAL A 131 3.22 27.67 7.61
C VAL A 131 4.72 27.51 7.53
N SER A 132 5.21 26.42 8.12
CA SER A 132 6.61 26.00 8.05
C SER A 132 6.68 24.52 7.68
N GLY A 133 7.82 24.07 7.18
CA GLY A 133 7.99 22.68 6.78
C GLY A 133 9.20 22.47 5.89
N TRP A 134 9.10 21.46 5.03
CA TRP A 134 10.11 21.20 3.99
C TRP A 134 9.45 20.69 2.72
N VAL A 135 10.13 20.87 1.61
CA VAL A 135 9.81 20.31 0.29
C VAL A 135 10.88 19.29 -0.05
N GLN A 136 10.49 18.08 -0.40
CA GLN A 136 11.38 17.06 -0.94
C GLN A 136 11.22 17.00 -2.46
N PRO A 137 12.23 17.42 -3.23
CA PRO A 137 12.29 17.16 -4.65
C PRO A 137 12.38 15.65 -4.92
N ARG A 138 11.74 15.18 -6.00
CA ARG A 138 11.78 13.79 -6.41
C ARG A 138 12.24 13.70 -7.88
N PRO A 139 13.13 12.77 -8.25
CA PRO A 139 13.70 12.74 -9.58
C PRO A 139 12.71 12.40 -10.70
N ALA A 140 11.69 11.57 -10.41
CA ALA A 140 10.74 11.07 -11.41
C ALA A 140 9.27 11.45 -11.14
N ASP A 141 8.98 12.03 -9.97
CA ASP A 141 7.63 12.36 -9.53
C ASP A 141 7.52 13.83 -9.10
N PRO A 142 6.30 14.37 -9.05
CA PRO A 142 6.10 15.70 -8.49
C PRO A 142 6.60 15.79 -7.03
N PRO A 143 7.25 16.88 -6.62
CA PRO A 143 7.74 17.04 -5.26
C PRO A 143 6.62 16.96 -4.24
N TYR A 144 6.95 16.49 -3.03
CA TYR A 144 6.03 16.59 -1.90
C TYR A 144 6.50 17.64 -0.88
N CYS A 145 5.53 18.13 -0.13
CA CYS A 145 5.72 19.09 0.94
C CYS A 145 5.14 18.50 2.23
N VAL A 146 5.91 18.50 3.30
CA VAL A 146 5.39 18.34 4.66
C VAL A 146 5.29 19.74 5.25
N ALA A 147 4.11 20.14 5.67
CA ALA A 147 3.85 21.48 6.19
C ALA A 147 3.07 21.42 7.51
N TYR A 148 3.36 22.34 8.39
CA TYR A 148 2.61 22.52 9.63
C TYR A 148 2.25 23.98 9.90
N GLN A 149 1.15 24.17 10.60
CA GLN A 149 0.68 25.45 11.09
C GLN A 149 0.51 25.39 12.61
N LYS A 150 1.26 26.22 13.33
CA LYS A 150 1.18 26.33 14.79
C LYS A 150 0.02 27.26 15.19
N GLY A 151 -0.82 26.78 16.11
CA GLY A 151 -1.84 27.57 16.79
C GLY A 151 -1.47 27.88 18.24
N GLN A 152 -2.43 28.39 19.00
CA GLN A 152 -2.22 28.69 20.41
C GLN A 152 -1.96 27.40 21.22
N ASN A 153 -2.85 26.43 21.08
CA ASN A 153 -2.79 25.12 21.78
C ASN A 153 -2.90 23.95 20.83
N CYS A 154 -2.50 24.12 19.57
CA CYS A 154 -2.55 23.07 18.57
C CYS A 154 -1.49 23.22 17.48
N LEU A 155 -1.24 22.12 16.81
CA LEU A 155 -0.45 22.01 15.59
C LEU A 155 -1.29 21.24 14.56
N LEU A 156 -1.42 21.80 13.38
CA LEU A 156 -1.97 21.12 12.22
C LEU A 156 -0.83 20.73 11.30
N VAL A 157 -0.80 19.48 10.86
CA VAL A 157 0.24 18.95 9.95
C VAL A 157 -0.42 18.31 8.75
N THR A 158 0.13 18.55 7.58
CA THR A 158 -0.31 17.91 6.33
C THR A 158 0.86 17.55 5.45
N ILE A 159 0.59 16.62 4.53
CA ILE A 159 1.47 16.28 3.41
C ILE A 159 0.73 16.59 2.12
N SER A 160 1.37 17.30 1.20
CA SER A 160 0.78 17.61 -0.10
C SER A 160 1.80 17.45 -1.22
N THR A 161 1.30 17.22 -2.43
CA THR A 161 2.10 17.16 -3.65
C THR A 161 1.70 18.30 -4.60
N GLY A 162 2.60 18.68 -5.48
CA GLY A 162 2.30 19.71 -6.49
C GLY A 162 3.27 19.62 -7.66
N ALA A 163 2.90 20.12 -8.83
CA ALA A 163 3.77 20.09 -10.01
C ALA A 163 5.15 20.77 -9.80
N THR A 164 5.23 21.64 -8.80
CA THR A 164 6.49 22.25 -8.32
C THR A 164 6.46 22.32 -6.80
N GLY A 165 7.62 22.46 -6.16
CA GLY A 165 7.71 22.65 -4.70
C GLY A 165 6.85 23.81 -4.22
N ARG A 166 6.89 24.96 -4.92
CA ARG A 166 6.05 26.12 -4.62
C ARG A 166 4.55 25.81 -4.67
N LYS A 167 4.08 25.03 -5.66
CA LYS A 167 2.67 24.61 -5.76
C LYS A 167 2.29 23.67 -4.63
N ALA A 168 3.19 22.74 -4.23
CA ALA A 168 2.97 21.87 -3.10
C ALA A 168 2.82 22.68 -1.78
N VAL A 169 3.70 23.64 -1.54
CA VAL A 169 3.62 24.55 -0.36
C VAL A 169 2.33 25.37 -0.38
N THR A 170 1.97 25.95 -1.52
CA THR A 170 0.73 26.75 -1.63
C THR A 170 -0.50 25.88 -1.34
N ARG A 171 -0.55 24.66 -1.86
CA ARG A 171 -1.66 23.72 -1.60
C ARG A 171 -1.74 23.35 -0.12
N ALA A 172 -0.59 23.04 0.53
CA ALA A 172 -0.55 22.76 1.96
C ALA A 172 -1.02 23.94 2.79
N ALA A 173 -0.53 25.16 2.50
CA ALA A 173 -0.91 26.36 3.22
C ALA A 173 -2.43 26.66 3.09
N THR A 174 -2.98 26.50 1.90
CA THR A 174 -4.42 26.67 1.64
C THR A 174 -5.25 25.66 2.42
N LEU A 175 -4.84 24.38 2.42
CA LEU A 175 -5.50 23.31 3.16
C LEU A 175 -5.47 23.59 4.67
N LEU A 176 -4.30 23.87 5.23
CA LEU A 176 -4.15 24.14 6.67
C LEU A 176 -4.95 25.36 7.12
N ALA A 177 -4.97 26.43 6.31
CA ALA A 177 -5.77 27.60 6.59
C ALA A 177 -7.29 27.31 6.57
N ALA A 178 -7.75 26.49 5.63
CA ALA A 178 -9.14 26.05 5.56
C ALA A 178 -9.51 25.16 6.77
N CYS A 179 -8.65 24.19 7.11
CA CYS A 179 -8.83 23.30 8.26
C CYS A 179 -8.91 24.09 9.57
N ARG A 180 -8.03 25.09 9.74
CA ARG A 180 -8.02 25.92 10.95
C ARG A 180 -9.32 26.69 11.16
N LYS A 181 -9.95 27.18 10.08
CA LYS A 181 -11.22 27.93 10.14
C LYS A 181 -12.40 27.06 10.57
N ARG A 182 -12.32 25.75 10.36
CA ARG A 182 -13.40 24.79 10.65
C ARG A 182 -12.99 23.65 11.57
N LEU A 183 -12.00 23.86 12.42
CA LEU A 183 -11.38 22.82 13.23
C LEU A 183 -12.39 22.02 14.07
N GLU A 184 -13.34 22.70 14.74
CA GLU A 184 -14.38 22.02 15.51
C GLU A 184 -15.28 21.14 14.65
N ALA A 185 -15.59 21.57 13.42
CA ALA A 185 -16.38 20.78 12.48
C ALA A 185 -15.60 19.54 12.04
N LEU A 186 -14.31 19.66 11.73
CA LEU A 186 -13.44 18.54 11.39
C LEU A 186 -13.36 17.51 12.52
N CYS A 187 -13.14 17.93 13.76
CA CYS A 187 -13.15 17.02 14.92
C CYS A 187 -14.48 16.28 15.06
N LYS A 188 -15.62 16.97 14.82
CA LYS A 188 -16.95 16.32 14.84
C LYS A 188 -17.14 15.35 13.69
N GLU A 189 -16.66 15.69 12.49
CA GLU A 189 -16.72 14.83 11.30
C GLU A 189 -15.86 13.58 11.50
N ASN A 190 -14.64 13.71 12.00
CA ASN A 190 -13.76 12.59 12.29
C ASN A 190 -14.34 11.68 13.39
N LYS A 191 -14.88 12.26 14.45
CA LYS A 191 -15.58 11.50 15.49
C LYS A 191 -16.77 10.74 14.94
N ARG A 192 -17.57 11.37 14.05
CA ARG A 192 -18.69 10.70 13.38
C ARG A 192 -18.20 9.56 12.46
N TRP A 193 -17.11 9.78 11.74
CA TRP A 193 -16.50 8.75 10.90
C TRP A 193 -16.16 7.51 11.74
N TRP A 194 -15.47 7.69 12.88
CA TRP A 194 -15.13 6.59 13.78
C TRP A 194 -16.36 5.92 14.39
N SER A 195 -17.37 6.67 14.85
CA SER A 195 -18.62 6.09 15.35
C SER A 195 -19.31 5.24 14.29
N ASN A 196 -19.48 5.77 13.08
CA ASN A 196 -20.09 5.04 11.97
C ASN A 196 -19.28 3.78 11.61
N TYR A 197 -17.95 3.89 11.65
CA TYR A 197 -17.08 2.75 11.41
C TYR A 197 -17.34 1.62 12.40
N TRP A 198 -17.36 1.90 13.70
CA TRP A 198 -17.54 0.90 14.74
C TRP A 198 -18.97 0.39 14.85
N GLU A 199 -19.98 1.25 14.71
CA GLU A 199 -21.39 0.91 14.81
C GLU A 199 -21.87 -0.02 13.70
N SER A 200 -21.29 0.09 12.52
CA SER A 200 -21.63 -0.70 11.35
C SER A 200 -20.80 -2.00 11.20
N LEU A 201 -19.88 -2.28 12.12
CA LEU A 201 -19.18 -3.56 12.18
C LEU A 201 -20.07 -4.67 12.76
N PRO A 202 -19.89 -5.92 12.32
CA PRO A 202 -20.51 -7.07 12.99
C PRO A 202 -20.13 -7.09 14.48
N LYS A 203 -21.11 -7.33 15.35
CA LYS A 203 -20.86 -7.42 16.79
C LYS A 203 -20.27 -8.79 17.12
N VAL A 204 -19.00 -8.81 17.47
CA VAL A 204 -18.29 -10.01 17.89
C VAL A 204 -17.89 -9.88 19.35
N SER A 205 -18.26 -10.88 20.15
CA SER A 205 -17.86 -11.01 21.54
C SER A 205 -17.11 -12.32 21.73
N LEU A 206 -15.85 -12.21 22.15
CA LEU A 206 -14.95 -13.34 22.38
C LEU A 206 -14.74 -13.52 23.89
N PRO A 207 -14.81 -14.75 24.41
CA PRO A 207 -14.65 -15.02 25.85
C PRO A 207 -13.21 -14.76 26.34
N ASN A 208 -12.23 -14.77 25.46
CA ASN A 208 -10.86 -14.47 25.77
C ASN A 208 -10.55 -12.99 25.52
N GLU A 209 -10.24 -12.24 26.57
CA GLU A 209 -10.00 -10.79 26.50
C GLU A 209 -8.82 -10.40 25.57
N ARG A 210 -7.78 -11.24 25.51
CA ARG A 210 -6.64 -10.98 24.61
C ARG A 210 -7.03 -11.13 23.15
N LEU A 211 -7.84 -12.14 22.81
CA LEU A 211 -8.37 -12.31 21.44
C LEU A 211 -9.35 -11.18 21.11
N GLN A 212 -10.18 -10.78 22.05
CA GLN A 212 -11.09 -9.64 21.89
C GLN A 212 -10.31 -8.34 21.65
N PHE A 213 -9.21 -8.12 22.36
CA PHE A 213 -8.33 -6.99 22.14
C PHE A 213 -7.69 -7.05 20.74
N LEU A 214 -7.09 -8.19 20.36
CA LEU A 214 -6.47 -8.36 19.04
C LEU A 214 -7.45 -8.13 17.90
N TYR A 215 -8.68 -8.64 18.03
CA TYR A 215 -9.75 -8.41 17.06
C TYR A 215 -10.05 -6.92 16.89
N ARG A 216 -10.29 -6.21 17.99
CA ARG A 216 -10.57 -4.76 17.96
C ARG A 216 -9.40 -3.94 17.45
N TYR A 217 -8.19 -4.28 17.90
CA TYR A 217 -6.98 -3.59 17.48
C TYR A 217 -6.69 -3.82 16.00
N GLY A 218 -6.91 -5.04 15.50
CA GLY A 218 -6.81 -5.36 14.07
C GLY A 218 -7.77 -4.52 13.22
N LEU A 219 -9.03 -4.40 13.64
CA LEU A 219 -10.00 -3.56 12.94
C LEU A 219 -9.65 -2.06 13.01
N TYR A 220 -9.13 -1.59 14.14
CA TYR A 220 -8.60 -0.22 14.23
C TYR A 220 -7.47 0.02 13.23
N LYS A 221 -6.52 -0.90 13.16
CA LYS A 221 -5.41 -0.83 12.19
C LYS A 221 -5.93 -0.86 10.75
N PHE A 222 -6.88 -1.75 10.48
CA PHE A 222 -7.52 -1.89 9.16
C PHE A 222 -8.21 -0.60 8.71
N ALA A 223 -8.85 0.14 9.61
CA ALA A 223 -9.50 1.41 9.31
C ALA A 223 -8.55 2.43 8.67
N GLY A 224 -7.36 2.60 9.25
CA GLY A 224 -6.34 3.52 8.73
C GLY A 224 -5.57 2.95 7.53
N LEU A 225 -5.31 1.63 7.52
CA LEU A 225 -4.56 0.95 6.46
C LEU A 225 -5.25 1.00 5.10
N THR A 226 -6.58 0.84 5.09
CA THR A 226 -7.40 0.64 3.89
C THR A 226 -8.49 1.70 3.74
N ASN A 227 -8.29 2.89 4.29
CA ASN A 227 -9.29 3.97 4.24
C ASN A 227 -9.82 4.16 2.82
N PRO A 228 -11.17 4.14 2.61
CA PRO A 228 -11.78 4.32 1.29
C PRO A 228 -11.44 5.64 0.59
N ALA A 229 -11.04 6.67 1.34
CA ALA A 229 -10.60 7.95 0.81
C ALA A 229 -9.08 8.00 0.55
N GLY A 230 -8.32 7.00 1.03
CA GLY A 230 -6.87 6.94 0.95
C GLY A 230 -6.33 6.20 -0.28
N VAL A 231 -5.02 5.95 -0.26
CA VAL A 231 -4.33 5.09 -1.23
C VAL A 231 -4.37 3.63 -0.77
N PRO A 232 -4.35 2.66 -1.70
CA PRO A 232 -4.31 1.25 -1.33
C PRO A 232 -3.07 0.90 -0.50
N ALA A 233 -3.25 -0.11 0.37
CA ALA A 233 -2.16 -0.65 1.17
C ALA A 233 -1.13 -1.38 0.30
N THR A 234 0.14 -1.08 0.53
CA THR A 234 1.30 -1.80 -0.03
C THR A 234 1.68 -2.98 0.86
N LEU A 235 2.84 -3.60 0.60
CA LEU A 235 3.41 -4.70 1.38
C LEU A 235 3.35 -4.45 2.90
N GLN A 236 3.71 -3.25 3.33
CA GLN A 236 3.72 -2.85 4.74
C GLN A 236 2.59 -1.87 5.09
N GLY A 237 1.68 -1.59 4.14
CA GLY A 237 0.72 -0.51 4.28
C GLY A 237 1.40 0.85 4.31
N PRO A 238 0.86 1.82 5.06
CA PRO A 238 1.47 3.14 5.20
C PRO A 238 2.62 3.18 6.22
N TRP A 239 2.93 2.07 6.90
CA TRP A 239 3.92 2.05 7.97
C TRP A 239 5.30 1.72 7.41
N ILE A 240 6.20 2.70 7.49
CA ILE A 240 7.60 2.56 7.18
C ILE A 240 8.36 2.83 8.47
N GLU A 241 9.29 1.94 8.79
CA GLU A 241 10.13 2.14 9.97
C GLU A 241 11.00 3.38 9.80
N GLU A 242 11.19 4.07 10.89
CA GLU A 242 12.08 5.21 10.95
C GLU A 242 13.54 4.74 10.79
N TYR A 243 14.38 5.59 10.26
CA TYR A 243 15.82 5.37 10.07
C TYR A 243 16.21 4.33 9.02
N GLN A 244 15.27 3.74 8.30
CA GLN A 244 15.59 2.80 7.23
C GLN A 244 14.64 2.89 6.04
N MET A 245 15.10 2.38 4.91
CA MET A 245 14.24 2.19 3.75
C MET A 245 13.39 0.93 3.91
N PRO A 246 12.17 0.91 3.35
CA PRO A 246 11.29 -0.23 3.51
C PRO A 246 11.84 -1.46 2.77
N PRO A 247 11.74 -2.67 3.36
CA PRO A 247 12.07 -3.91 2.67
C PRO A 247 11.20 -4.06 1.42
N TRP A 248 11.79 -4.66 0.37
CA TRP A 248 11.16 -4.82 -0.95
C TRP A 248 10.52 -3.52 -1.49
N SER A 249 11.11 -2.37 -1.18
CA SER A 249 10.61 -1.05 -1.59
C SER A 249 9.18 -0.75 -1.13
N SER A 250 8.62 -1.55 -0.23
CA SER A 250 7.20 -1.52 0.13
C SER A 250 6.29 -1.52 -1.10
N ASP A 251 6.58 -2.39 -2.06
CA ASP A 251 5.81 -2.53 -3.30
C ASP A 251 4.40 -3.09 -3.05
N TYR A 252 3.58 -3.15 -4.09
CA TYR A 252 2.30 -3.88 -4.04
C TYR A 252 2.58 -5.37 -4.29
N HIS A 253 2.72 -6.12 -3.20
CA HIS A 253 3.09 -7.53 -3.22
C HIS A 253 1.86 -8.42 -3.23
N PHE A 254 1.57 -9.01 -4.39
CA PHE A 254 0.32 -9.74 -4.66
C PHE A 254 0.43 -11.26 -4.51
N ASN A 255 1.51 -11.80 -4.02
CA ASN A 255 1.58 -13.23 -3.77
C ASN A 255 0.84 -13.68 -2.49
N ILE A 256 0.61 -12.77 -1.53
CA ILE A 256 -0.26 -12.92 -0.36
C ILE A 256 -0.47 -11.60 0.40
N ASN A 257 0.53 -10.71 0.46
CA ASN A 257 0.59 -9.60 1.42
C ASN A 257 -0.56 -8.60 1.24
N VAL A 258 -0.78 -8.12 0.00
CA VAL A 258 -1.90 -7.22 -0.30
C VAL A 258 -3.22 -7.91 0.00
N GLN A 259 -3.39 -9.17 -0.39
CA GLN A 259 -4.61 -9.93 -0.11
C GLN A 259 -4.90 -10.00 1.40
N MET A 260 -3.89 -10.31 2.22
CA MET A 260 -4.05 -10.37 3.68
C MET A 260 -4.43 -9.03 4.29
N CYS A 261 -3.89 -7.92 3.78
CA CYS A 261 -4.27 -6.57 4.21
C CYS A 261 -5.77 -6.33 4.04
N TYR A 262 -6.40 -6.95 3.04
CA TYR A 262 -7.80 -6.68 2.67
C TYR A 262 -8.80 -7.77 3.08
N TRP A 263 -8.36 -8.96 3.52
CA TRP A 263 -9.28 -10.01 3.94
C TRP A 263 -10.30 -9.58 5.01
N PRO A 264 -9.96 -8.75 6.00
CA PRO A 264 -10.95 -8.29 6.97
C PRO A 264 -12.14 -7.54 6.37
N ALA A 265 -12.01 -6.98 5.16
CA ALA A 265 -13.07 -6.20 4.52
C ALA A 265 -14.35 -7.00 4.33
N TYR A 266 -14.24 -8.28 3.98
CA TYR A 266 -15.39 -9.15 3.70
C TYR A 266 -16.13 -9.48 5.00
N GLN A 267 -15.44 -10.06 5.98
CA GLN A 267 -16.03 -10.49 7.24
C GLN A 267 -16.48 -9.32 8.13
N ALA A 268 -15.80 -8.18 7.99
CA ALA A 268 -16.13 -6.97 8.76
C ALA A 268 -17.19 -6.09 8.08
N ASN A 269 -17.77 -6.53 6.94
CA ASN A 269 -18.71 -5.73 6.15
C ASN A 269 -18.16 -4.34 5.81
N ARG A 270 -16.90 -4.30 5.29
CA ARG A 270 -16.18 -3.08 4.93
C ARG A 270 -15.79 -3.09 3.46
N LEU A 271 -16.72 -3.48 2.60
CA LEU A 271 -16.47 -3.68 1.17
C LEU A 271 -15.96 -2.42 0.47
N GLN A 272 -16.39 -1.24 0.91
CA GLN A 272 -15.92 0.03 0.36
C GLN A 272 -14.41 0.24 0.55
N HIS A 273 -13.77 -0.44 1.51
CA HIS A 273 -12.33 -0.39 1.72
C HIS A 273 -11.53 -1.10 0.61
N LEU A 274 -12.16 -2.01 -0.15
CA LEU A 274 -11.56 -2.71 -1.29
C LEU A 274 -11.52 -1.85 -2.56
N LEU A 275 -12.45 -0.91 -2.70
CA LEU A 275 -12.62 -0.16 -3.95
C LEU A 275 -11.39 0.63 -4.39
N PRO A 276 -10.61 1.31 -3.52
CA PRO A 276 -9.38 1.96 -3.95
C PRO A 276 -8.38 1.00 -4.58
N LEU A 277 -8.21 -0.21 -4.00
CA LEU A 277 -7.33 -1.25 -4.56
C LEU A 277 -7.82 -1.71 -5.94
N PHE A 278 -9.09 -2.07 -6.06
CA PHE A 278 -9.63 -2.59 -7.32
C PHE A 278 -9.62 -1.56 -8.44
N ARG A 279 -9.96 -0.30 -8.13
CA ARG A 279 -9.88 0.80 -9.09
C ARG A 279 -8.44 1.08 -9.53
N MET A 280 -7.49 0.99 -8.62
CA MET A 280 -6.07 1.14 -8.93
C MET A 280 -5.61 0.01 -9.86
N VAL A 281 -5.86 -1.25 -9.52
CA VAL A 281 -5.49 -2.40 -10.36
C VAL A 281 -6.16 -2.30 -11.74
N TRP A 282 -7.44 -1.93 -11.81
CA TRP A 282 -8.14 -1.73 -13.07
C TRP A 282 -7.60 -0.56 -13.89
N SER A 283 -7.10 0.48 -13.24
CA SER A 283 -6.44 1.59 -13.94
C SER A 283 -5.16 1.17 -14.66
N TRP A 284 -4.53 0.10 -14.24
CA TRP A 284 -3.34 -0.48 -14.86
C TRP A 284 -3.64 -1.43 -16.04
N ARG A 285 -4.89 -1.65 -16.41
CA ARG A 285 -5.28 -2.68 -17.40
C ARG A 285 -4.49 -2.65 -18.71
N GLU A 286 -4.08 -1.49 -19.19
CA GLU A 286 -3.23 -1.40 -20.39
C GLU A 286 -1.81 -1.92 -20.14
N GLN A 287 -1.24 -1.61 -18.97
CA GLN A 287 0.04 -2.17 -18.54
C GLN A 287 -0.07 -3.70 -18.36
N LEU A 288 -1.16 -4.18 -17.73
CA LEU A 288 -1.39 -5.62 -17.54
C LEU A 288 -1.59 -6.36 -18.88
N ARG A 289 -2.19 -5.70 -19.85
CA ARG A 289 -2.31 -6.23 -21.24
C ARG A 289 -0.95 -6.28 -21.90
N GLN A 290 -0.13 -5.26 -21.77
CA GLN A 290 1.25 -5.27 -22.25
C GLN A 290 2.08 -6.38 -21.60
N ASN A 291 1.91 -6.61 -20.30
CA ASN A 291 2.55 -7.71 -19.59
C ASN A 291 2.11 -9.08 -20.17
N ALA A 292 0.82 -9.28 -20.45
CA ALA A 292 0.31 -10.51 -21.07
C ALA A 292 0.89 -10.73 -22.48
N ARG A 293 1.02 -9.66 -23.27
CA ARG A 293 1.66 -9.72 -24.59
C ARG A 293 3.11 -10.16 -24.49
N LEU A 294 3.86 -9.62 -23.54
CA LEU A 294 5.27 -9.97 -23.34
C LEU A 294 5.44 -11.37 -22.76
N PHE A 295 4.60 -11.75 -21.79
CA PHE A 295 4.68 -13.02 -21.08
C PHE A 295 4.07 -14.19 -21.87
N ALA A 296 2.83 -14.06 -22.33
CA ALA A 296 2.06 -15.12 -22.96
C ALA A 296 1.92 -15.00 -24.49
N GLY A 297 2.31 -13.86 -25.07
CA GLY A 297 2.19 -13.62 -26.52
C GLY A 297 0.78 -13.29 -27.00
N ILE A 298 -0.13 -12.90 -26.11
CA ILE A 298 -1.53 -12.55 -26.43
C ILE A 298 -1.84 -11.08 -26.15
N ASN A 299 -2.81 -10.52 -26.87
CA ASN A 299 -3.13 -9.09 -26.79
C ASN A 299 -4.36 -8.77 -25.92
N ASP A 300 -5.11 -9.77 -25.48
CA ASP A 300 -6.39 -9.64 -24.80
C ASP A 300 -6.42 -10.28 -23.40
N GLY A 301 -5.24 -10.69 -22.88
CA GLY A 301 -5.07 -11.18 -21.53
C GLY A 301 -4.58 -10.11 -20.56
N TYR A 302 -4.56 -10.46 -19.28
CA TYR A 302 -3.97 -9.65 -18.21
C TYR A 302 -2.97 -10.46 -17.40
N VAL A 303 -1.79 -9.88 -17.16
CA VAL A 303 -0.79 -10.40 -16.21
C VAL A 303 -0.47 -9.32 -15.21
N LEU A 304 -0.85 -9.55 -13.97
CA LEU A 304 -0.44 -8.76 -12.80
C LEU A 304 0.77 -9.49 -12.19
N PRO A 305 1.98 -8.94 -12.28
CA PRO A 305 3.14 -9.50 -11.61
C PRO A 305 2.93 -9.56 -10.10
N HIS A 306 3.61 -10.50 -9.43
CA HIS A 306 3.45 -10.67 -7.99
C HIS A 306 3.91 -9.46 -7.16
N ALA A 307 4.82 -8.63 -7.70
CA ALA A 307 5.28 -7.39 -7.09
C ALA A 307 5.31 -6.27 -8.14
N VAL A 308 4.61 -5.18 -7.88
CA VAL A 308 4.50 -4.04 -8.80
C VAL A 308 4.62 -2.70 -8.06
N ASP A 309 5.02 -1.67 -8.81
CA ASP A 309 4.94 -0.28 -8.36
C ASP A 309 3.50 0.27 -8.42
N ASP A 310 3.34 1.54 -8.10
CA ASP A 310 2.06 2.27 -8.16
C ASP A 310 1.52 2.51 -9.59
N ARG A 311 2.23 2.03 -10.61
CA ARG A 311 1.87 2.08 -12.05
C ARG A 311 1.63 0.70 -12.65
N GLY A 312 1.64 -0.35 -11.81
CA GLY A 312 1.47 -1.74 -12.24
C GLY A 312 2.68 -2.32 -12.98
N LYS A 313 3.86 -1.68 -12.89
CA LYS A 313 5.09 -2.18 -13.49
C LYS A 313 5.77 -3.18 -12.56
N CYS A 314 6.29 -4.24 -13.13
CA CYS A 314 6.97 -5.29 -12.39
C CYS A 314 8.17 -4.76 -11.59
N MET A 315 8.18 -5.05 -10.30
CA MET A 315 9.26 -4.76 -9.36
C MET A 315 10.14 -5.98 -9.10
N GLY A 316 9.67 -7.16 -9.51
CA GLY A 316 10.32 -8.43 -9.27
C GLY A 316 11.72 -8.53 -9.90
N GLY A 317 12.56 -9.36 -9.32
CA GLY A 317 13.92 -9.60 -9.74
C GLY A 317 14.29 -11.09 -9.66
N PHE A 318 13.30 -11.99 -9.58
CA PHE A 318 13.52 -13.42 -9.57
C PHE A 318 12.52 -14.14 -10.48
N TRP A 319 12.98 -15.21 -11.08
CA TRP A 319 12.25 -15.88 -12.16
C TRP A 319 10.95 -16.56 -11.70
N THR A 320 10.90 -17.07 -10.47
CA THR A 320 9.70 -17.72 -9.93
C THR A 320 8.51 -16.76 -9.83
N GLY A 321 8.78 -15.50 -9.49
CA GLY A 321 7.74 -14.45 -9.48
C GLY A 321 7.17 -14.15 -10.86
N THR A 322 7.94 -14.38 -11.93
CA THR A 322 7.47 -14.18 -13.31
C THR A 322 6.43 -15.19 -13.73
N ILE A 323 6.56 -16.44 -13.29
CA ILE A 323 5.60 -17.51 -13.65
C ILE A 323 4.47 -17.67 -12.63
N ASP A 324 4.45 -16.83 -11.59
CA ASP A 324 3.39 -16.81 -10.57
C ASP A 324 2.15 -16.05 -11.06
N HIS A 325 1.55 -16.53 -12.12
CA HIS A 325 0.30 -15.96 -12.67
C HIS A 325 -0.91 -16.18 -11.74
N GLY A 326 -0.80 -17.06 -10.76
CA GLY A 326 -1.82 -17.24 -9.72
C GLY A 326 -2.17 -15.95 -8.97
N CYS A 327 -1.22 -15.03 -8.85
CA CYS A 327 -1.46 -13.69 -8.24
C CYS A 327 -2.55 -12.91 -8.99
N THR A 328 -2.54 -12.93 -10.33
CA THR A 328 -3.58 -12.28 -11.15
C THR A 328 -4.95 -12.90 -10.86
N ALA A 329 -5.03 -14.22 -10.88
CA ALA A 329 -6.28 -14.93 -10.59
C ALA A 329 -6.78 -14.66 -9.16
N TRP A 330 -5.89 -14.58 -8.18
CA TRP A 330 -6.26 -14.33 -6.80
C TRP A 330 -6.86 -12.92 -6.60
N VAL A 331 -6.30 -11.91 -7.28
CA VAL A 331 -6.93 -10.57 -7.29
C VAL A 331 -8.29 -10.61 -7.98
N GLY A 332 -8.43 -11.37 -9.08
CA GLY A 332 -9.73 -11.63 -9.72
C GLY A 332 -10.74 -12.24 -8.73
N LYS A 333 -10.27 -13.21 -7.93
CA LYS A 333 -11.08 -13.78 -6.84
C LYS A 333 -11.55 -12.71 -5.84
N MET A 334 -10.67 -11.86 -5.39
CA MET A 334 -11.05 -10.78 -4.48
C MET A 334 -12.12 -9.87 -5.08
N MET A 335 -12.01 -9.55 -6.37
CA MET A 335 -13.01 -8.74 -7.08
C MET A 335 -14.36 -9.47 -7.20
N TYR A 336 -14.35 -10.79 -7.45
CA TYR A 336 -15.55 -11.58 -7.51
C TYR A 336 -16.19 -11.76 -6.12
N ASP A 337 -15.39 -12.01 -5.09
CA ASP A 337 -15.86 -12.05 -3.70
C ASP A 337 -16.52 -10.71 -3.31
N TYR A 338 -15.96 -9.57 -3.72
CA TYR A 338 -16.60 -8.26 -3.52
C TYR A 338 -18.02 -8.23 -4.12
N TYR A 339 -18.20 -8.72 -5.34
CA TYR A 339 -19.52 -8.85 -5.95
C TYR A 339 -20.44 -9.78 -5.15
N LEU A 340 -19.95 -10.95 -4.76
CA LEU A 340 -20.76 -11.91 -3.99
C LEU A 340 -21.21 -11.36 -2.63
N TYR A 341 -20.37 -10.58 -1.95
CA TYR A 341 -20.70 -9.96 -0.67
C TYR A 341 -21.55 -8.69 -0.83
N GLY A 342 -21.33 -7.89 -1.86
CA GLY A 342 -21.97 -6.58 -2.06
C GLY A 342 -23.13 -6.60 -3.06
N GLY A 343 -23.14 -7.52 -4.01
CA GLY A 343 -24.18 -7.65 -5.03
C GLY A 343 -24.15 -6.57 -6.13
N GLU A 344 -23.08 -5.81 -6.29
CA GLU A 344 -22.96 -4.74 -7.29
C GLU A 344 -22.70 -5.34 -8.69
N LYS A 345 -23.75 -5.49 -9.50
CA LYS A 345 -23.69 -6.09 -10.85
C LYS A 345 -22.83 -5.25 -11.81
N GLU A 346 -22.88 -3.94 -11.70
CA GLU A 346 -22.10 -3.02 -12.52
C GLU A 346 -20.61 -3.24 -12.30
N PHE A 347 -20.18 -3.42 -11.05
CA PHE A 347 -18.79 -3.74 -10.73
C PHE A 347 -18.37 -5.09 -11.34
N LEU A 348 -19.24 -6.10 -11.25
CA LEU A 348 -18.98 -7.40 -11.88
C LEU A 348 -18.78 -7.23 -13.39
N ALA A 349 -19.72 -6.58 -14.06
CA ALA A 349 -19.74 -6.46 -15.52
C ALA A 349 -18.58 -5.60 -16.06
N GLU A 350 -18.22 -4.52 -15.39
CA GLU A 350 -17.28 -3.53 -15.90
C GLU A 350 -15.82 -3.77 -15.46
N ILE A 351 -15.61 -4.45 -14.33
CA ILE A 351 -14.29 -4.61 -13.73
C ILE A 351 -13.94 -6.08 -13.48
N ALA A 352 -14.74 -6.79 -12.66
CA ALA A 352 -14.36 -8.11 -12.18
C ALA A 352 -14.37 -9.17 -13.28
N TYR A 353 -15.45 -9.24 -14.08
CA TYR A 353 -15.56 -10.21 -15.16
C TYR A 353 -14.48 -10.03 -16.24
N PRO A 354 -14.26 -8.82 -16.81
CA PRO A 354 -13.20 -8.62 -17.79
C PRO A 354 -11.81 -8.93 -17.22
N PHE A 355 -11.56 -8.62 -15.93
CA PHE A 355 -10.29 -8.94 -15.30
C PHE A 355 -10.07 -10.45 -15.17
N MET A 356 -11.08 -11.20 -14.70
CA MET A 356 -11.04 -12.65 -14.58
C MET A 356 -10.90 -13.34 -15.94
N GLU A 357 -11.66 -12.87 -16.95
CA GLU A 357 -11.56 -13.38 -18.32
C GLU A 357 -10.14 -13.19 -18.87
N GLY A 358 -9.56 -12.00 -18.70
CA GLY A 358 -8.20 -11.71 -19.14
C GLY A 358 -7.14 -12.55 -18.42
N ALA A 359 -7.34 -12.85 -17.13
CA ALA A 359 -6.48 -13.76 -16.38
C ALA A 359 -6.58 -15.21 -16.92
N MET A 360 -7.80 -15.68 -17.21
CA MET A 360 -8.05 -17.03 -17.72
C MET A 360 -7.46 -17.23 -19.12
N LYS A 361 -7.51 -16.22 -20.00
CA LYS A 361 -6.88 -16.26 -21.32
C LYS A 361 -5.38 -16.55 -21.25
N VAL A 362 -4.68 -16.01 -20.27
CA VAL A 362 -3.25 -16.31 -20.06
C VAL A 362 -3.04 -17.74 -19.61
N PHE A 363 -3.83 -18.27 -18.67
CA PHE A 363 -3.77 -19.68 -18.29
C PHE A 363 -4.06 -20.61 -19.47
N THR A 364 -5.01 -20.26 -20.33
CA THR A 364 -5.34 -21.06 -21.52
C THR A 364 -4.14 -21.23 -22.45
N VAL A 365 -3.29 -20.21 -22.56
CA VAL A 365 -2.03 -20.30 -23.33
C VAL A 365 -0.96 -21.15 -22.63
N MET A 366 -0.95 -21.16 -21.31
CA MET A 366 0.01 -21.94 -20.51
C MET A 366 -0.36 -23.43 -20.43
N LEU A 367 -1.64 -23.77 -20.56
CA LEU A 367 -2.18 -25.12 -20.43
C LEU A 367 -1.96 -25.93 -21.70
N GLU A 368 -1.68 -27.22 -21.54
CA GLU A 368 -1.58 -28.22 -22.62
C GLU A 368 -2.58 -29.35 -22.42
N LYS A 369 -3.09 -29.89 -23.54
CA LYS A 369 -3.88 -31.13 -23.51
C LYS A 369 -2.97 -32.36 -23.46
N ARG A 370 -3.14 -33.19 -22.44
CA ARG A 370 -2.41 -34.44 -22.27
C ARG A 370 -3.33 -35.52 -21.72
N GLY A 371 -3.35 -36.71 -22.34
CA GLY A 371 -4.07 -37.87 -21.80
C GLY A 371 -5.56 -37.64 -21.50
N GLY A 372 -6.24 -36.78 -22.27
CA GLY A 372 -7.66 -36.46 -22.09
C GLY A 372 -7.94 -35.35 -21.05
N GLY A 373 -6.92 -34.83 -20.39
CA GLY A 373 -7.02 -33.72 -19.41
C GLY A 373 -6.20 -32.49 -19.80
N TRP A 374 -6.23 -31.45 -18.93
CA TRP A 374 -5.40 -30.28 -19.03
C TRP A 374 -4.20 -30.39 -18.09
N TYR A 375 -3.07 -29.88 -18.54
CA TYR A 375 -1.79 -29.98 -17.87
C TYR A 375 -1.09 -28.63 -17.90
N LEU A 376 -0.62 -28.16 -16.75
CA LEU A 376 0.18 -26.93 -16.62
C LEU A 376 1.65 -27.33 -16.48
N PRO A 377 2.45 -27.25 -17.55
CA PRO A 377 3.79 -27.87 -17.60
C PRO A 377 4.78 -27.18 -16.64
N VAL A 378 4.72 -25.86 -16.53
CA VAL A 378 5.58 -25.10 -15.62
C VAL A 378 4.71 -24.21 -14.75
N SER A 379 4.81 -24.40 -13.46
CA SER A 379 4.08 -23.67 -12.45
C SER A 379 4.88 -23.56 -11.16
N VAL A 380 4.51 -22.63 -10.30
CA VAL A 380 5.12 -22.44 -8.98
C VAL A 380 4.05 -22.41 -7.91
N SER A 381 4.45 -22.72 -6.69
CA SER A 381 3.72 -22.39 -5.47
C SER A 381 4.53 -21.32 -4.73
N PRO A 382 4.00 -20.10 -4.55
CA PRO A 382 4.73 -19.05 -3.88
C PRO A 382 5.05 -19.47 -2.45
N GLU A 383 6.10 -19.20 -2.14
CA GLU A 383 7.52 -19.03 -2.13
C GLU A 383 8.24 -20.34 -1.87
N TYR A 384 7.67 -21.44 -2.37
CA TYR A 384 8.26 -22.75 -2.19
C TYR A 384 9.68 -22.77 -2.80
N ARG A 385 10.69 -23.00 -1.97
CA ARG A 385 12.12 -23.00 -2.33
C ARG A 385 12.64 -21.70 -2.98
N GLY A 386 11.94 -20.59 -2.85
CA GLY A 386 12.36 -19.29 -3.37
C GLY A 386 12.66 -19.29 -4.86
N ALA A 387 13.87 -18.89 -5.26
CA ALA A 387 14.34 -18.86 -6.64
C ALA A 387 15.28 -20.03 -7.01
N ALA A 388 15.29 -21.12 -6.25
CA ALA A 388 16.11 -22.28 -6.56
C ALA A 388 15.60 -23.00 -7.84
N MET A 389 16.49 -23.66 -8.58
CA MET A 389 16.14 -24.36 -9.82
C MET A 389 15.09 -25.48 -9.65
N ASN A 390 14.86 -25.95 -8.45
CA ASN A 390 13.83 -26.92 -8.10
C ASN A 390 12.60 -26.29 -7.40
N ALA A 391 12.40 -24.98 -7.54
CA ALA A 391 11.24 -24.27 -7.03
C ALA A 391 10.02 -24.34 -7.94
N TRP A 392 10.16 -24.91 -9.13
CA TRP A 392 9.06 -25.11 -10.08
C TRP A 392 8.69 -26.56 -10.23
N GLY A 393 7.52 -26.79 -10.76
CA GLY A 393 7.03 -28.13 -11.13
C GLY A 393 5.83 -28.02 -12.03
N ALA A 394 5.28 -29.16 -12.40
CA ALA A 394 4.03 -29.20 -13.13
C ALA A 394 2.83 -29.19 -12.16
N ASN A 395 1.72 -28.59 -12.58
CA ASN A 395 0.44 -28.67 -11.89
C ASN A 395 0.51 -28.27 -10.40
N SER A 396 1.17 -27.15 -10.06
CA SER A 396 1.16 -26.69 -8.67
C SER A 396 -0.27 -26.51 -8.15
N SER A 397 -0.56 -27.01 -6.97
CA SER A 397 -1.90 -26.96 -6.37
C SER A 397 -2.44 -25.53 -6.26
N PHE A 398 -1.58 -24.56 -5.99
CA PHE A 398 -1.95 -23.16 -5.94
C PHE A 398 -2.52 -22.66 -7.28
N GLN A 399 -1.77 -22.82 -8.38
CA GLN A 399 -2.21 -22.35 -9.69
C GLN A 399 -3.38 -23.15 -10.25
N LEU A 400 -3.43 -24.46 -10.01
CA LEU A 400 -4.60 -25.28 -10.37
C LEU A 400 -5.85 -24.82 -9.60
N ALA A 401 -5.75 -24.55 -8.32
CA ALA A 401 -6.88 -24.01 -7.54
C ALA A 401 -7.36 -22.67 -8.10
N CYS A 402 -6.45 -21.78 -8.50
CA CYS A 402 -6.81 -20.54 -9.18
C CYS A 402 -7.52 -20.75 -10.52
N ILE A 403 -7.05 -21.71 -11.33
CA ILE A 403 -7.69 -22.05 -12.62
C ILE A 403 -9.11 -22.59 -12.40
N HIS A 404 -9.29 -23.57 -11.50
CA HIS A 404 -10.60 -24.14 -11.19
C HIS A 404 -11.56 -23.06 -10.68
N TRP A 405 -11.09 -22.26 -9.79
CA TRP A 405 -11.89 -21.17 -9.25
C TRP A 405 -12.28 -20.13 -10.33
N LEU A 406 -11.35 -19.73 -11.24
CA LEU A 406 -11.68 -18.84 -12.35
C LEU A 406 -12.75 -19.43 -13.29
N ILE A 407 -12.67 -20.72 -13.59
CA ILE A 407 -13.67 -21.40 -14.40
C ILE A 407 -15.04 -21.31 -13.74
N GLU A 408 -15.12 -21.64 -12.46
CA GLU A 408 -16.37 -21.59 -11.70
C GLU A 408 -16.94 -20.17 -11.64
N ALA A 409 -16.09 -19.18 -11.31
CA ALA A 409 -16.51 -17.79 -11.24
C ALA A 409 -17.02 -17.26 -12.58
N LEU A 410 -16.30 -17.52 -13.68
CA LEU A 410 -16.71 -17.08 -15.02
C LEU A 410 -17.98 -17.75 -15.53
N GLN A 411 -18.28 -18.98 -15.11
CA GLN A 411 -19.51 -19.69 -15.46
C GLN A 411 -20.72 -19.16 -14.68
N ASN A 412 -20.50 -18.61 -13.49
CA ASN A 412 -21.57 -18.13 -12.59
C ASN A 412 -21.75 -16.59 -12.60
N SER A 413 -21.03 -15.89 -13.52
CA SER A 413 -21.03 -14.41 -13.63
C SER A 413 -22.04 -13.84 -14.63
#